data_0c0e2749cd01352eb34e1739aa8d944c
#
_entry.id   0c0e2749cd01352eb34e1739aa8d944c
#
_cell.length_a   1.000
_cell.length_b   1.000
_cell.length_c   1.000
_cell.angle_alpha   90.00
_cell.angle_beta   90.00
_cell.angle_gamma   90.00
#
_symmetry.space_group_name_H-M   'P 1'
#
loop_
_entity.id
_entity.type
_entity.pdbx_description
1 polymer ?
#
loop_
_entity_poly.entity_id
_entity_poly.type
_entity_poly.pdbx_seq_one_letter_code
_entity_poly.pdbx_strand_id
1 'polypeptide(L)'
;FQNSGAEATEAAIKVARRYFYTIGKPNKTRILCIKNSFHGRTLATIFASGSKKMTEGFGHVGGFDHFVFGDHKSLKKKITKNTAAIMVETIMGEGGIKVIPDWCLKELRKLCNKKKILLILDEVQCGISRSGDFFAFEKSKVAADIVPIAKGIGSGFPIGAVLMNKKVAVGMIPGTHGSTFGGNPLAMTVGNTVIDIVSTKK
;
A
#
# COMPACT_ATOMS: atom_id res chain seq x y z
N PHE A 1 -3.37 -9.98 9.20
CA PHE A 1 -4.34 -10.46 8.19
C PHE A 1 -5.60 -9.63 8.25
N GLN A 2 -6.29 -9.51 7.09
CA GLN A 2 -7.48 -8.73 6.83
C GLN A 2 -8.43 -9.55 5.96
N ASN A 3 -9.60 -8.97 5.57
CA ASN A 3 -10.59 -9.67 4.74
C ASN A 3 -10.72 -9.08 3.33
N SER A 4 -10.10 -7.94 3.08
CA SER A 4 -10.21 -7.22 1.80
C SER A 4 -8.99 -6.35 1.51
N GLY A 5 -8.87 -5.89 0.25
CA GLY A 5 -7.83 -4.92 -0.13
C GLY A 5 -8.00 -3.56 0.54
N ALA A 6 -9.24 -3.10 0.73
CA ALA A 6 -9.49 -1.84 1.43
C ALA A 6 -9.02 -1.90 2.88
N GLU A 7 -9.30 -2.99 3.60
CA GLU A 7 -8.81 -3.20 4.96
C GLU A 7 -7.27 -3.31 5.01
N ALA A 8 -6.66 -4.02 4.05
CA ALA A 8 -5.21 -4.12 3.97
C ALA A 8 -4.55 -2.75 3.74
N THR A 9 -5.13 -1.90 2.89
CA THR A 9 -4.63 -0.55 2.65
C THR A 9 -4.86 0.36 3.86
N GLU A 10 -6.01 0.26 4.54
CA GLU A 10 -6.24 0.95 5.82
C GLU A 10 -5.18 0.56 6.86
N ALA A 11 -4.89 -0.73 6.97
CA ALA A 11 -3.83 -1.21 7.86
C ALA A 11 -2.46 -0.65 7.45
N ALA A 12 -2.12 -0.61 6.15
CA ALA A 12 -0.87 -0.05 5.66
C ALA A 12 -0.72 1.45 6.02
N ILE A 13 -1.79 2.24 5.89
CA ILE A 13 -1.83 3.66 6.30
C ILE A 13 -1.62 3.78 7.81
N LYS A 14 -2.30 2.95 8.60
CA LYS A 14 -2.16 2.93 10.06
C LYS A 14 -0.75 2.55 10.49
N VAL A 15 -0.16 1.52 9.88
CA VAL A 15 1.22 1.07 10.12
C VAL A 15 2.20 2.23 9.87
N ALA A 16 2.09 2.92 8.74
CA ALA A 16 2.99 4.02 8.41
C ALA A 16 2.89 5.17 9.42
N ARG A 17 1.69 5.57 9.82
CA ARG A 17 1.46 6.62 10.81
C ARG A 17 1.95 6.20 12.20
N ARG A 18 1.63 4.98 12.62
CA ARG A 18 1.99 4.44 13.93
C ARG A 18 3.50 4.28 14.08
N TYR A 19 4.21 3.84 13.03
CA TYR A 19 5.66 3.80 13.03
C TYR A 19 6.27 5.15 13.41
N PHE A 20 5.87 6.23 12.75
CA PHE A 20 6.42 7.56 13.05
C PHE A 20 6.05 8.06 14.45
N TYR A 21 4.84 7.77 14.92
CA TYR A 21 4.46 8.06 16.29
C TYR A 21 5.40 7.36 17.28
N THR A 22 5.64 6.06 17.10
CA THR A 22 6.48 5.23 17.98
C THR A 22 7.93 5.71 18.04
N ILE A 23 8.47 6.23 16.94
CA ILE A 23 9.85 6.77 16.90
C ILE A 23 9.94 8.26 17.23
N GLY A 24 8.95 8.82 17.93
CA GLY A 24 8.94 10.21 18.41
C GLY A 24 8.72 11.27 17.34
N LYS A 25 8.07 10.93 16.22
CA LYS A 25 7.74 11.85 15.12
C LYS A 25 6.24 11.91 14.82
N PRO A 26 5.37 12.22 15.82
CA PRO A 26 3.91 12.09 15.70
C PRO A 26 3.29 12.98 14.62
N ASN A 27 3.97 14.04 14.20
CA ASN A 27 3.49 14.92 13.14
C ASN A 27 3.67 14.37 11.72
N LYS A 28 4.43 13.27 11.54
CA LYS A 28 4.57 12.58 10.25
C LYS A 28 3.38 11.65 10.01
N THR A 29 2.30 12.19 9.50
CA THR A 29 1.03 11.46 9.29
C THR A 29 0.52 11.50 7.86
N ARG A 30 1.09 12.36 7.00
CA ARG A 30 0.60 12.53 5.63
C ARG A 30 1.11 11.44 4.71
N ILE A 31 0.20 10.89 3.90
CA ILE A 31 0.51 9.90 2.86
C ILE A 31 0.41 10.59 1.51
N LEU A 32 1.46 10.50 0.71
CA LEU A 32 1.52 11.08 -0.62
C LEU A 32 1.22 10.00 -1.66
N CYS A 33 0.12 10.17 -2.41
CA CYS A 33 -0.41 9.18 -3.35
C CYS A 33 -0.45 9.73 -4.78
N ILE A 34 -0.57 8.84 -5.77
CA ILE A 34 -0.83 9.24 -7.15
C ILE A 34 -2.31 9.62 -7.28
N LYS A 35 -2.57 10.76 -7.94
CA LYS A 35 -3.94 11.20 -8.24
C LYS A 35 -4.64 10.21 -9.17
N ASN A 36 -5.91 9.89 -8.86
CA ASN A 36 -6.72 8.90 -9.57
C ASN A 36 -6.16 7.46 -9.50
N SER A 37 -5.44 7.13 -8.43
CA SER A 37 -5.14 5.75 -8.06
C SER A 37 -6.37 5.06 -7.46
N PHE A 38 -6.26 3.75 -7.20
CA PHE A 38 -7.32 2.99 -6.52
C PHE A 38 -6.74 2.23 -5.33
N HIS A 39 -7.16 2.61 -4.13
CA HIS A 39 -6.67 2.00 -2.88
C HIS A 39 -7.78 1.36 -2.03
N GLY A 40 -9.02 1.37 -2.50
CA GLY A 40 -10.18 0.82 -1.81
C GLY A 40 -11.37 1.77 -1.76
N ARG A 41 -12.40 1.40 -0.98
CA ARG A 41 -13.68 2.12 -0.89
C ARG A 41 -14.05 2.58 0.53
N THR A 42 -13.18 2.40 1.51
CA THR A 42 -13.33 3.01 2.84
C THR A 42 -12.99 4.50 2.78
N LEU A 43 -13.39 5.28 3.78
CA LEU A 43 -13.19 6.73 3.77
C LEU A 43 -11.70 7.11 3.57
N ALA A 44 -10.77 6.52 4.30
CA ALA A 44 -9.36 6.87 4.12
C ALA A 44 -8.84 6.44 2.73
N THR A 45 -9.24 5.28 2.23
CA THR A 45 -8.75 4.77 0.93
C THR A 45 -9.29 5.55 -0.27
N ILE A 46 -10.54 6.04 -0.23
CA ILE A 46 -11.05 6.92 -1.30
C ILE A 46 -10.34 8.28 -1.31
N PHE A 47 -10.03 8.82 -0.13
CA PHE A 47 -9.25 10.07 -0.05
C PHE A 47 -7.78 9.85 -0.45
N ALA A 48 -7.20 8.70 -0.16
CA ALA A 48 -5.88 8.31 -0.67
C ALA A 48 -5.85 8.22 -2.21
N SER A 49 -6.94 7.79 -2.85
CA SER A 49 -7.05 7.70 -4.31
C SER A 49 -7.04 9.04 -5.03
N GLY A 50 -7.43 10.13 -4.37
CA GLY A 50 -7.43 11.48 -4.95
C GLY A 50 -8.37 11.66 -6.14
N SER A 51 -9.43 10.85 -6.23
CA SER A 51 -10.46 10.91 -7.25
C SER A 51 -11.68 11.70 -6.74
N LYS A 52 -12.01 12.82 -7.38
CA LYS A 52 -13.19 13.62 -7.01
C LYS A 52 -14.48 12.79 -7.07
N LYS A 53 -14.62 11.96 -8.12
CA LYS A 53 -15.78 11.05 -8.29
C LYS A 53 -15.97 10.10 -7.11
N MET A 54 -14.89 9.69 -6.46
CA MET A 54 -14.95 8.76 -5.32
C MET A 54 -15.20 9.46 -3.99
N THR A 55 -14.84 10.74 -3.86
CA THR A 55 -14.87 11.47 -2.59
C THR A 55 -16.03 12.43 -2.44
N GLU A 56 -16.71 12.77 -3.55
CA GLU A 56 -17.82 13.72 -3.56
C GLU A 56 -18.98 13.22 -2.67
N GLY A 57 -19.48 14.08 -1.79
CA GLY A 57 -20.57 13.77 -0.86
C GLY A 57 -20.17 13.06 0.44
N PHE A 58 -18.90 12.64 0.60
CA PHE A 58 -18.44 11.90 1.79
C PHE A 58 -17.69 12.76 2.83
N GLY A 59 -17.82 14.10 2.74
CA GLY A 59 -17.10 14.99 3.63
C GLY A 59 -15.60 15.07 3.32
N HIS A 60 -14.77 15.37 4.32
CA HIS A 60 -13.33 15.48 4.14
C HIS A 60 -12.55 14.60 5.13
N VAL A 61 -11.70 13.73 4.62
CA VAL A 61 -10.74 12.96 5.42
C VAL A 61 -9.32 13.44 5.09
N GLY A 62 -8.71 14.11 6.05
CA GLY A 62 -7.37 14.68 5.90
C GLY A 62 -6.24 13.67 5.95
N GLY A 63 -5.02 14.17 5.69
CA GLY A 63 -3.79 13.38 5.81
C GLY A 63 -3.31 12.75 4.50
N PHE A 64 -3.88 13.14 3.37
CA PHE A 64 -3.47 12.70 2.04
C PHE A 64 -3.05 13.90 1.19
N ASP A 65 -1.98 13.71 0.41
CA ASP A 65 -1.50 14.61 -0.62
C ASP A 65 -1.42 13.86 -1.94
N HIS A 66 -1.56 14.56 -3.07
CA HIS A 66 -1.59 13.91 -4.37
C HIS A 66 -0.62 14.56 -5.35
N PHE A 67 0.01 13.70 -6.18
CA PHE A 67 0.79 14.12 -7.34
C PHE A 67 0.31 13.40 -8.59
N VAL A 68 0.59 13.96 -9.75
CA VAL A 68 0.18 13.37 -11.03
C VAL A 68 1.17 12.31 -11.45
N PHE A 69 0.68 11.18 -12.01
CA PHE A 69 1.52 10.13 -12.58
C PHE A 69 2.49 10.70 -13.62
N GLY A 70 3.78 10.39 -13.47
CA GLY A 70 4.85 10.91 -14.35
C GLY A 70 5.36 12.32 -14.01
N ASP A 71 4.69 13.07 -13.11
CA ASP A 71 5.16 14.40 -12.71
C ASP A 71 6.10 14.33 -11.48
N HIS A 72 7.38 14.09 -11.77
CA HIS A 72 8.42 14.00 -10.75
C HIS A 72 8.69 15.34 -10.02
N LYS A 73 8.40 16.47 -10.67
CA LYS A 73 8.56 17.81 -10.06
C LYS A 73 7.48 18.03 -9.00
N SER A 74 6.23 17.72 -9.34
CA SER A 74 5.09 17.78 -8.41
C SER A 74 5.31 16.85 -7.21
N LEU A 75 5.73 15.60 -7.44
CA LEU A 75 6.08 14.66 -6.38
C LEU A 75 7.05 15.27 -5.37
N LYS A 76 8.19 15.81 -5.85
CA LYS A 76 9.22 16.38 -4.98
C LYS A 76 8.73 17.60 -4.18
N LYS A 77 7.91 18.46 -4.78
CA LYS A 77 7.31 19.66 -4.13
C LYS A 77 6.31 19.29 -3.04
N LYS A 78 5.59 18.19 -3.19
CA LYS A 78 4.55 17.74 -2.24
C LYS A 78 5.12 17.07 -0.99
N ILE A 79 6.36 16.64 -0.99
CA ILE A 79 7.00 16.06 0.19
C ILE A 79 7.29 17.18 1.20
N THR A 80 6.69 17.07 2.38
CA THR A 80 6.85 18.01 3.49
C THR A 80 7.49 17.33 4.70
N LYS A 81 7.77 18.09 5.76
CA LYS A 81 8.23 17.55 7.06
C LYS A 81 7.22 16.60 7.70
N ASN A 82 5.94 16.71 7.34
CA ASN A 82 4.86 15.89 7.86
C ASN A 82 4.54 14.65 6.99
N THR A 83 5.24 14.47 5.87
CA THR A 83 5.06 13.28 5.02
C THR A 83 5.61 12.05 5.73
N ALA A 84 4.76 11.05 5.92
CA ALA A 84 5.12 9.74 6.49
C ALA A 84 5.54 8.76 5.39
N ALA A 85 4.77 8.68 4.30
CA ALA A 85 5.00 7.71 3.25
C ALA A 85 4.61 8.25 1.86
N ILE A 86 5.20 7.63 0.84
CA ILE A 86 4.66 7.61 -0.53
C ILE A 86 3.97 6.27 -0.71
N MET A 87 2.72 6.28 -1.17
CA MET A 87 1.95 5.07 -1.49
C MET A 87 1.56 5.09 -2.96
N VAL A 88 1.90 4.02 -3.67
CA VAL A 88 1.62 3.85 -5.10
C VAL A 88 1.24 2.41 -5.41
N GLU A 89 0.35 2.21 -6.38
CA GLU A 89 0.18 0.92 -7.04
C GLU A 89 1.39 0.70 -7.97
N THR A 90 2.05 -0.45 -7.90
CA THR A 90 3.16 -0.78 -8.84
C THR A 90 2.66 -0.76 -10.29
N ILE A 91 1.42 -1.22 -10.49
CA ILE A 91 0.66 -1.08 -11.73
C ILE A 91 -0.69 -0.50 -11.35
N MET A 92 -0.96 0.73 -11.77
CA MET A 92 -2.27 1.37 -11.54
C MET A 92 -3.34 0.68 -12.39
N GLY A 93 -4.21 -0.09 -11.77
CA GLY A 93 -5.28 -0.80 -12.48
C GLY A 93 -6.39 0.13 -12.95
N GLU A 94 -7.19 0.64 -12.03
CA GLU A 94 -8.33 1.54 -12.29
C GLU A 94 -7.89 2.88 -12.90
N GLY A 95 -6.66 3.28 -12.69
CA GLY A 95 -6.06 4.48 -13.28
C GLY A 95 -5.68 4.35 -14.76
N GLY A 96 -6.02 3.24 -15.43
CA GLY A 96 -5.80 3.01 -16.87
C GLY A 96 -4.59 2.13 -17.20
N ILE A 97 -4.31 1.13 -16.36
CA ILE A 97 -3.23 0.12 -16.51
C ILE A 97 -1.88 0.78 -16.77
N LYS A 98 -1.50 1.69 -15.88
CA LYS A 98 -0.23 2.42 -15.99
C LYS A 98 0.83 1.75 -15.14
N VAL A 99 1.87 1.23 -15.80
CA VAL A 99 3.01 0.58 -15.14
C VAL A 99 4.01 1.63 -14.68
N ILE A 100 4.44 1.55 -13.43
CA ILE A 100 5.59 2.35 -12.96
C ILE A 100 6.87 1.64 -13.43
N PRO A 101 7.71 2.27 -14.27
CA PRO A 101 8.95 1.65 -14.73
C PRO A 101 9.90 1.31 -13.59
N ASP A 102 10.69 0.25 -13.73
CA ASP A 102 11.64 -0.23 -12.70
C ASP A 102 12.61 0.87 -12.25
N TRP A 103 13.12 1.67 -13.18
CA TRP A 103 14.00 2.79 -12.84
C TRP A 103 13.30 3.83 -11.94
N CYS A 104 12.00 4.05 -12.18
CA CYS A 104 11.20 4.99 -11.39
C CYS A 104 10.95 4.45 -9.97
N LEU A 105 10.66 3.16 -9.82
CA LEU A 105 10.57 2.52 -8.50
C LEU A 105 11.89 2.63 -7.72
N LYS A 106 13.03 2.42 -8.39
CA LYS A 106 14.35 2.62 -7.79
C LYS A 106 14.58 4.07 -7.32
N GLU A 107 14.20 5.04 -8.13
CA GLU A 107 14.29 6.45 -7.75
C GLU A 107 13.32 6.83 -6.62
N LEU A 108 12.11 6.28 -6.60
CA LEU A 108 11.18 6.43 -5.47
C LEU A 108 11.79 5.88 -4.17
N ARG A 109 12.42 4.70 -4.22
CA ARG A 109 13.10 4.13 -3.05
C ARG A 109 14.23 5.01 -2.55
N LYS A 110 15.10 5.49 -3.45
CA LYS A 110 16.18 6.42 -3.12
C LYS A 110 15.65 7.72 -2.50
N LEU A 111 14.57 8.26 -3.07
CA LEU A 111 13.92 9.47 -2.57
C LEU A 111 13.36 9.26 -1.17
N CYS A 112 12.65 8.14 -0.94
CA CYS A 112 12.12 7.80 0.39
C CYS A 112 13.23 7.65 1.43
N ASN A 113 14.34 7.00 1.07
CA ASN A 113 15.50 6.86 1.94
C ASN A 113 16.11 8.24 2.29
N LYS A 114 16.34 9.08 1.28
CA LYS A 114 16.91 10.45 1.46
C LYS A 114 16.02 11.32 2.34
N LYS A 115 14.69 11.23 2.18
CA LYS A 115 13.70 12.02 2.92
C LYS A 115 13.31 11.39 4.26
N LYS A 116 13.80 10.19 4.57
CA LYS A 116 13.46 9.41 5.77
C LYS A 116 11.96 9.26 5.92
N ILE A 117 11.30 8.82 4.84
CA ILE A 117 9.88 8.48 4.73
C ILE A 117 9.75 7.04 4.23
N LEU A 118 8.56 6.44 4.39
CA LEU A 118 8.31 5.06 4.00
C LEU A 118 7.86 4.96 2.54
N LEU A 119 8.10 3.80 1.92
CA LEU A 119 7.56 3.42 0.62
C LEU A 119 6.53 2.30 0.82
N ILE A 120 5.29 2.58 0.43
CA ILE A 120 4.19 1.61 0.39
C ILE A 120 3.96 1.27 -1.07
N LEU A 121 4.11 -0.01 -1.42
CA LEU A 121 3.76 -0.53 -2.74
C LEU A 121 2.47 -1.33 -2.62
N ASP A 122 1.39 -0.78 -3.19
CA ASP A 122 0.07 -1.41 -3.18
C ASP A 122 0.03 -2.51 -4.24
N GLU A 123 0.10 -3.75 -3.77
CA GLU A 123 0.08 -4.97 -4.59
C GLU A 123 -1.28 -5.70 -4.52
N VAL A 124 -2.32 -5.02 -4.05
CA VAL A 124 -3.66 -5.59 -3.94
C VAL A 124 -4.18 -6.13 -5.27
N GLN A 125 -3.89 -5.44 -6.37
CA GLN A 125 -4.33 -5.87 -7.69
C GLN A 125 -3.23 -6.54 -8.49
N CYS A 126 -2.02 -6.02 -8.50
CA CYS A 126 -0.95 -6.47 -9.37
C CYS A 126 -0.06 -7.58 -8.77
N GLY A 127 -0.15 -7.81 -7.45
CA GLY A 127 0.61 -8.85 -6.75
C GLY A 127 0.04 -10.26 -6.88
N ILE A 128 0.66 -11.18 -6.15
CA ILE A 128 0.31 -12.60 -6.09
C ILE A 128 0.25 -13.21 -7.49
N SER A 129 1.35 -13.06 -8.21
CA SER A 129 1.58 -13.57 -9.58
C SER A 129 0.61 -13.07 -10.66
N ARG A 130 -0.24 -12.05 -10.37
CA ARG A 130 -1.14 -11.47 -11.37
C ARG A 130 -0.39 -10.90 -12.58
N SER A 131 0.78 -10.32 -12.36
CA SER A 131 1.63 -9.72 -13.39
C SER A 131 2.80 -10.59 -13.84
N GLY A 132 2.84 -11.85 -13.41
CA GLY A 132 3.88 -12.83 -13.75
C GLY A 132 4.87 -13.10 -12.62
N ASP A 133 5.38 -12.06 -11.94
CA ASP A 133 6.20 -12.23 -10.74
C ASP A 133 5.29 -12.26 -9.50
N PHE A 134 5.76 -12.82 -8.38
CA PHE A 134 4.96 -12.90 -7.15
C PHE A 134 4.51 -11.52 -6.68
N PHE A 135 5.43 -10.55 -6.68
CA PHE A 135 5.08 -9.13 -6.59
C PHE A 135 5.49 -8.39 -7.86
N ALA A 136 4.66 -7.49 -8.36
CA ALA A 136 4.93 -6.74 -9.58
C ALA A 136 6.23 -5.91 -9.50
N PHE A 137 6.66 -5.52 -8.30
CA PHE A 137 7.89 -4.74 -8.10
C PHE A 137 9.18 -5.58 -8.05
N GLU A 138 9.13 -6.92 -8.06
CA GLU A 138 10.33 -7.77 -7.88
C GLU A 138 11.41 -7.51 -8.93
N LYS A 139 11.03 -7.32 -10.20
CA LYS A 139 11.98 -6.98 -11.28
C LYS A 139 12.79 -5.73 -10.99
N SER A 140 12.21 -4.77 -10.30
CA SER A 140 12.90 -3.55 -9.91
C SER A 140 13.97 -3.77 -8.85
N LYS A 141 13.95 -4.91 -8.13
CA LYS A 141 14.80 -5.21 -6.97
C LYS A 141 14.69 -4.14 -5.86
N VAL A 142 13.54 -3.49 -5.75
CA VAL A 142 13.25 -2.50 -4.72
C VAL A 142 12.66 -3.19 -3.51
N ALA A 143 13.14 -2.87 -2.31
CA ALA A 143 12.51 -3.28 -1.07
C ALA A 143 11.49 -2.22 -0.63
N ALA A 144 10.20 -2.58 -0.61
CA ALA A 144 9.16 -1.78 0.01
C ALA A 144 9.26 -1.84 1.54
N ASP A 145 8.75 -0.80 2.23
CA ASP A 145 8.62 -0.82 3.68
C ASP A 145 7.31 -1.51 4.10
N ILE A 146 6.25 -1.33 3.31
CA ILE A 146 4.91 -1.86 3.56
C ILE A 146 4.31 -2.29 2.22
N VAL A 147 3.64 -3.45 2.20
CA VAL A 147 2.99 -4.02 1.02
C VAL A 147 1.61 -4.57 1.41
N PRO A 148 0.52 -3.85 1.13
CA PRO A 148 -0.82 -4.42 1.21
C PRO A 148 -1.07 -5.37 0.05
N ILE A 149 -1.69 -6.52 0.34
CA ILE A 149 -2.07 -7.57 -0.61
C ILE A 149 -3.51 -8.02 -0.37
N ALA A 150 -4.20 -8.44 -1.41
CA ALA A 150 -5.52 -9.06 -1.37
C ALA A 150 -5.83 -9.76 -2.70
N LYS A 151 -7.09 -9.83 -3.10
CA LYS A 151 -7.55 -10.37 -4.39
C LYS A 151 -6.90 -11.71 -4.73
N GLY A 152 -5.77 -11.70 -5.46
CA GLY A 152 -5.08 -12.90 -5.90
C GLY A 152 -4.77 -13.89 -4.78
N ILE A 153 -4.42 -13.41 -3.57
CA ILE A 153 -4.08 -14.30 -2.44
C ILE A 153 -5.27 -15.18 -2.00
N GLY A 154 -6.50 -14.72 -2.24
CA GLY A 154 -7.71 -15.49 -1.91
C GLY A 154 -8.29 -16.25 -3.09
N SER A 155 -7.84 -15.97 -4.33
CA SER A 155 -8.37 -16.59 -5.56
C SER A 155 -9.92 -16.66 -5.61
N GLY A 156 -10.57 -15.59 -5.15
CA GLY A 156 -12.03 -15.48 -5.02
C GLY A 156 -12.54 -15.51 -3.58
N PHE A 157 -11.78 -16.04 -2.63
CA PHE A 157 -12.13 -15.98 -1.21
C PHE A 157 -11.72 -14.62 -0.59
N PRO A 158 -12.56 -14.03 0.29
CA PRO A 158 -12.25 -12.78 0.97
C PRO A 158 -11.03 -12.90 1.89
N ILE A 159 -9.92 -12.33 1.48
CA ILE A 159 -8.68 -12.29 2.25
C ILE A 159 -7.86 -11.07 1.86
N GLY A 160 -7.19 -10.49 2.82
CA GLY A 160 -6.19 -9.45 2.65
C GLY A 160 -5.11 -9.57 3.70
N ALA A 161 -3.98 -8.97 3.45
CA ALA A 161 -2.92 -8.87 4.44
C ALA A 161 -2.08 -7.61 4.20
N VAL A 162 -1.37 -7.18 5.22
CA VAL A 162 -0.33 -6.17 5.10
C VAL A 162 1.01 -6.77 5.53
N LEU A 163 1.96 -6.74 4.62
CA LEU A 163 3.34 -7.11 4.87
C LEU A 163 4.14 -5.86 5.23
N MET A 164 5.08 -5.99 6.14
CA MET A 164 5.93 -4.87 6.51
C MET A 164 7.32 -5.36 6.94
N ASN A 165 8.33 -4.54 6.75
CA ASN A 165 9.66 -4.88 7.22
C ASN A 165 9.74 -4.77 8.77
N LYS A 166 10.73 -5.47 9.35
CA LYS A 166 10.92 -5.55 10.81
C LYS A 166 11.06 -4.17 11.47
N LYS A 167 11.68 -3.22 10.77
CA LYS A 167 11.86 -1.85 11.28
C LYS A 167 10.53 -1.14 11.49
N VAL A 168 9.59 -1.31 10.54
CA VAL A 168 8.29 -0.61 10.59
C VAL A 168 7.33 -1.31 11.54
N ALA A 169 7.47 -2.61 11.73
CA ALA A 169 6.62 -3.42 12.60
C ALA A 169 6.65 -3.02 14.08
N VAL A 170 7.68 -2.29 14.53
CA VAL A 170 7.81 -1.87 15.96
C VAL A 170 6.63 -1.03 16.47
N GLY A 171 5.88 -0.38 15.58
CA GLY A 171 4.69 0.38 15.95
C GLY A 171 3.44 -0.49 16.17
N MET A 172 3.44 -1.72 15.70
CA MET A 172 2.26 -2.60 15.73
C MET A 172 2.31 -3.53 16.93
N ILE A 173 1.93 -2.99 18.06
CA ILE A 173 1.82 -3.73 19.33
C ILE A 173 0.35 -4.16 19.58
N PRO A 174 0.08 -5.13 20.46
CA PRO A 174 -1.28 -5.55 20.80
C PRO A 174 -2.20 -4.36 21.11
N GLY A 175 -3.43 -4.40 20.61
CA GLY A 175 -4.44 -3.35 20.76
C GLY A 175 -4.36 -2.19 19.77
N THR A 176 -3.33 -2.09 18.93
CA THR A 176 -3.20 -0.97 17.96
C THR A 176 -3.98 -1.17 16.67
N HIS A 177 -4.28 -2.41 16.32
CA HIS A 177 -5.06 -2.79 15.16
C HIS A 177 -5.70 -4.15 15.39
N GLY A 178 -6.85 -4.40 14.76
CA GLY A 178 -7.57 -5.66 14.85
C GLY A 178 -8.46 -5.86 13.63
N SER A 179 -8.86 -7.10 13.43
CA SER A 179 -9.82 -7.53 12.43
C SER A 179 -10.57 -8.74 12.98
N THR A 180 -11.91 -8.69 13.04
CA THR A 180 -12.72 -9.77 13.62
C THR A 180 -12.50 -11.10 12.92
N PHE A 181 -12.45 -11.11 11.60
CA PHE A 181 -12.30 -12.32 10.79
C PHE A 181 -10.95 -12.46 10.10
N GLY A 182 -10.07 -11.45 10.22
CA GLY A 182 -8.74 -11.51 9.63
C GLY A 182 -7.91 -12.64 10.25
N GLY A 183 -7.39 -13.52 9.42
CA GLY A 183 -6.61 -14.68 9.86
C GLY A 183 -7.46 -15.90 10.25
N ASN A 184 -8.75 -15.95 9.89
CA ASN A 184 -9.58 -17.12 10.16
C ASN A 184 -9.03 -18.39 9.45
N PRO A 185 -9.24 -19.60 10.03
CA PRO A 185 -8.63 -20.82 9.51
C PRO A 185 -8.94 -21.12 8.05
N LEU A 186 -10.17 -20.86 7.60
CA LEU A 186 -10.57 -21.11 6.23
C LEU A 186 -9.83 -20.19 5.26
N ALA A 187 -9.77 -18.89 5.54
CA ALA A 187 -9.02 -17.94 4.74
C ALA A 187 -7.51 -18.30 4.70
N MET A 188 -6.94 -18.73 5.83
CA MET A 188 -5.52 -19.10 5.89
C MET A 188 -5.24 -20.37 5.06
N THR A 189 -6.13 -21.35 5.09
CA THR A 189 -6.02 -22.56 4.24
C THR A 189 -6.07 -22.20 2.76
N VAL A 190 -7.03 -21.36 2.35
CA VAL A 190 -7.12 -20.88 0.96
C VAL A 190 -5.86 -20.12 0.56
N GLY A 191 -5.42 -19.18 1.39
CA GLY A 191 -4.23 -18.38 1.11
C GLY A 191 -2.95 -19.22 0.98
N ASN A 192 -2.75 -20.19 1.85
CA ASN A 192 -1.61 -21.13 1.78
C ASN A 192 -1.66 -21.92 0.48
N THR A 193 -2.82 -22.51 0.12
CA THR A 193 -2.97 -23.26 -1.13
C THR A 193 -2.67 -22.39 -2.35
N VAL A 194 -3.12 -21.15 -2.37
CA VAL A 194 -2.81 -20.21 -3.46
C VAL A 194 -1.31 -19.95 -3.53
N ILE A 195 -0.65 -19.66 -2.40
CA ILE A 195 0.79 -19.42 -2.35
C ILE A 195 1.55 -20.63 -2.88
N ASP A 196 1.20 -21.83 -2.44
CA ASP A 196 1.85 -23.08 -2.90
C ASP A 196 1.76 -23.23 -4.42
N ILE A 197 0.56 -22.98 -4.99
CA ILE A 197 0.35 -23.08 -6.44
C ILE A 197 1.15 -22.01 -7.21
N VAL A 198 1.07 -20.74 -6.79
CA VAL A 198 1.68 -19.64 -7.56
C VAL A 198 3.18 -19.52 -7.36
N SER A 199 3.73 -20.07 -6.26
CA SER A 199 5.17 -20.10 -5.97
C SER A 199 5.87 -21.28 -6.58
N THR A 200 5.15 -22.27 -7.09
CA THR A 200 5.74 -23.43 -7.76
C THR A 200 6.39 -22.98 -9.07
N LYS A 201 7.70 -23.03 -9.13
CA LYS A 201 8.43 -22.81 -10.39
C LYS A 201 8.06 -23.95 -11.35
N LYS A 202 7.43 -23.63 -12.45
CA LYS A 202 7.30 -24.55 -13.58
C LYS A 202 8.63 -24.66 -14.32
#